data_2456001ad9c3d6e39f72e1f339962544
#
_entry.id   2456001ad9c3d6e39f72e1f339962544
#
_cell.length_a   1.000
_cell.length_b   1.000
_cell.length_c   1.000
_cell.angle_alpha   90.00
_cell.angle_beta   90.00
_cell.angle_gamma   90.00
#
_symmetry.space_group_name_H-M   'P 1'
#
loop_
_entity.id
_entity.type
_entity.pdbx_description
1 polymer ?
#
loop_
_entity_poly.entity_id
_entity_poly.type
_entity_poly.pdbx_seq_one_letter_code
_entity_poly.pdbx_strand_id
1 'polypeptide(L)'
;DKKSAIKKSEAYTTTDGTLHIMISQRKPVVRFVSDKGGWYADETGFIFPLQKKFTSRVPIVDGAIPLDISRDYKGLPKTKYEKAWVEGILDFVQYLNENRKWRDAVAQIHVEGNGHLVIVPRNGREKFEIGRPDEFKKKFAKIEDYYKFIVPEKGADAYTKVNVSFDGQIVCRK
;
A
#
# COMPACT_ATOMS: atom_id res chain seq x y z
N ASP A 1 9.27 -3.76 24.79
CA ASP A 1 8.30 -4.78 24.37
C ASP A 1 8.81 -5.58 23.18
N LYS A 2 9.00 -6.91 23.34
CA LYS A 2 9.59 -7.76 22.28
C LYS A 2 8.60 -8.09 21.16
N LYS A 3 7.29 -7.82 21.34
CA LYS A 3 6.26 -8.09 20.33
C LYS A 3 6.07 -6.91 19.41
N SER A 4 6.34 -7.06 18.12
CA SER A 4 6.37 -6.01 17.11
C SER A 4 5.03 -5.26 16.88
N ALA A 5 3.92 -5.90 17.22
CA ALA A 5 2.58 -5.31 17.06
C ALA A 5 2.12 -4.47 18.24
N ILE A 6 2.87 -4.40 19.34
CA ILE A 6 2.50 -3.60 20.49
C ILE A 6 2.99 -2.16 20.28
N LYS A 7 2.04 -1.20 20.33
CA LYS A 7 2.32 0.24 20.26
C LYS A 7 2.70 0.79 21.63
N LYS A 8 1.97 0.36 22.66
CA LYS A 8 2.18 0.79 24.07
C LYS A 8 1.71 -0.32 25.01
N SER A 9 2.40 -0.50 26.11
CA SER A 9 1.93 -1.31 27.24
C SER A 9 2.13 -0.54 28.53
N GLU A 10 1.13 -0.57 29.39
CA GLU A 10 1.14 0.04 30.72
C GLU A 10 0.71 -1.02 31.73
N ALA A 11 1.42 -1.09 32.85
CA ALA A 11 1.07 -1.97 33.95
C ALA A 11 1.08 -1.16 35.26
N TYR A 12 0.02 -1.30 36.03
CA TYR A 12 -0.08 -0.68 37.34
C TYR A 12 -0.85 -1.59 38.32
N THR A 13 -0.55 -1.47 39.60
CA THR A 13 -1.22 -2.22 40.66
C THR A 13 -2.14 -1.28 41.44
N THR A 14 -3.36 -1.71 41.68
CA THR A 14 -4.33 -0.99 42.52
C THR A 14 -4.12 -1.34 43.99
N THR A 15 -4.72 -0.55 44.90
CA THR A 15 -4.55 -0.68 46.36
C THR A 15 -5.04 -2.01 46.90
N ASP A 16 -5.92 -2.70 46.17
CA ASP A 16 -6.41 -4.05 46.49
C ASP A 16 -5.47 -5.19 46.04
N GLY A 17 -4.30 -4.83 45.46
CA GLY A 17 -3.31 -5.79 44.97
C GLY A 17 -3.55 -6.30 43.56
N THR A 18 -4.59 -5.81 42.85
CA THR A 18 -4.90 -6.23 41.48
C THR A 18 -3.90 -5.59 40.48
N LEU A 19 -3.26 -6.43 39.63
CA LEU A 19 -2.40 -5.98 38.55
C LEU A 19 -3.23 -5.70 37.27
N HIS A 20 -3.21 -4.48 36.83
CA HIS A 20 -3.82 -4.06 35.55
C HIS A 20 -2.74 -3.95 34.47
N ILE A 21 -3.00 -4.59 33.30
CA ILE A 21 -2.11 -4.50 32.13
C ILE A 21 -2.93 -4.00 30.96
N MET A 22 -2.61 -2.79 30.48
CA MET A 22 -3.22 -2.20 29.29
C MET A 22 -2.26 -2.34 28.11
N ILE A 23 -2.77 -2.88 26.99
CA ILE A 23 -2.00 -3.10 25.78
C ILE A 23 -2.68 -2.38 24.63
N SER A 24 -1.98 -1.47 23.96
CA SER A 24 -2.37 -0.87 22.70
C SER A 24 -1.59 -1.53 21.58
N GLN A 25 -2.31 -2.05 20.58
CA GLN A 25 -1.70 -2.70 19.42
C GLN A 25 -1.65 -1.75 18.21
N ARG A 26 -0.61 -1.92 17.36
CA ARG A 26 -0.55 -1.27 16.06
C ARG A 26 -1.59 -1.87 15.13
N LYS A 27 -2.26 -1.00 14.37
CA LYS A 27 -3.22 -1.43 13.35
C LYS A 27 -2.53 -1.33 11.99
N PRO A 28 -2.29 -2.46 11.30
CA PRO A 28 -1.75 -2.43 9.96
C PRO A 28 -2.69 -1.69 9.00
N VAL A 29 -2.15 -0.88 8.10
CA VAL A 29 -2.89 -0.23 7.01
C VAL A 29 -2.41 -0.68 5.64
N VAL A 30 -1.19 -1.21 5.54
CA VAL A 30 -0.60 -1.78 4.33
C VAL A 30 0.32 -2.94 4.66
N ARG A 31 0.44 -3.89 3.75
CA ARG A 31 1.37 -5.02 3.81
C ARG A 31 2.38 -4.93 2.68
N PHE A 32 3.65 -4.86 3.02
CA PHE A 32 4.78 -4.97 2.08
C PHE A 32 5.22 -6.41 1.94
N VAL A 33 5.48 -6.85 0.71
CA VAL A 33 5.99 -8.20 0.41
C VAL A 33 7.12 -8.09 -0.62
N SER A 34 8.30 -8.57 -0.29
CA SER A 34 9.43 -8.65 -1.20
C SER A 34 10.17 -9.99 -1.04
N ASP A 35 11.20 -10.21 -1.84
CA ASP A 35 12.13 -11.33 -1.72
C ASP A 35 12.86 -11.37 -0.36
N LYS A 36 13.07 -10.21 0.25
CA LYS A 36 13.71 -10.07 1.57
C LYS A 36 12.79 -10.44 2.74
N GLY A 37 11.46 -10.45 2.54
CA GLY A 37 10.49 -10.74 3.59
C GLY A 37 9.17 -10.01 3.43
N GLY A 38 8.41 -9.97 4.54
CA GLY A 38 7.14 -9.26 4.59
C GLY A 38 7.01 -8.44 5.87
N TRP A 39 6.39 -7.27 5.73
CA TRP A 39 6.17 -6.32 6.80
C TRP A 39 4.78 -5.71 6.71
N TYR A 40 4.31 -5.22 7.82
CA TYR A 40 3.19 -4.28 7.88
C TYR A 40 3.71 -2.87 8.12
N ALA A 41 2.97 -1.86 7.67
CA ALA A 41 3.08 -0.51 8.19
C ALA A 41 1.75 -0.06 8.79
N ASP A 42 1.81 0.73 9.88
CA ASP A 42 0.66 1.40 10.45
C ASP A 42 0.45 2.80 9.86
N GLU A 43 -0.58 3.50 10.30
CA GLU A 43 -0.94 4.85 9.87
C GLU A 43 0.16 5.90 10.06
N THR A 44 1.12 5.65 10.96
CA THR A 44 2.25 6.54 11.23
C THR A 44 3.48 6.25 10.37
N GLY A 45 3.41 5.23 9.49
CA GLY A 45 4.55 4.74 8.72
C GLY A 45 5.51 3.86 9.51
N PHE A 46 5.15 3.45 10.72
CA PHE A 46 5.96 2.52 11.48
C PHE A 46 5.86 1.11 10.90
N ILE A 47 7.02 0.57 10.50
CA ILE A 47 7.15 -0.74 9.86
C ILE A 47 7.42 -1.79 10.91
N PHE A 48 6.79 -2.97 10.78
CA PHE A 48 6.99 -4.11 11.66
C PHE A 48 6.77 -5.43 10.93
N PRO A 49 7.47 -6.53 11.32
CA PRO A 49 7.41 -7.80 10.60
C PRO A 49 6.04 -8.46 10.69
N LEU A 50 5.72 -9.28 9.69
CA LEU A 50 4.53 -10.13 9.68
C LEU A 50 4.53 -11.08 10.88
N GLN A 51 3.34 -11.36 11.40
CA GLN A 51 3.16 -12.29 12.51
C GLN A 51 2.61 -13.63 12.00
N LYS A 52 3.19 -14.74 12.48
CA LYS A 52 2.79 -16.10 12.04
C LYS A 52 1.32 -16.46 12.30
N LYS A 53 0.71 -15.87 13.33
CA LYS A 53 -0.65 -16.20 13.78
C LYS A 53 -1.70 -15.16 13.40
N PHE A 54 -1.31 -14.10 12.70
CA PHE A 54 -2.24 -13.01 12.39
C PHE A 54 -1.99 -12.49 10.97
N THR A 55 -3.05 -12.44 10.17
CA THR A 55 -3.03 -11.81 8.86
C THR A 55 -4.09 -10.73 8.82
N SER A 56 -3.66 -9.49 8.60
CA SER A 56 -4.56 -8.36 8.40
C SER A 56 -5.04 -8.29 6.96
N ARG A 57 -6.31 -7.97 6.76
CA ARG A 57 -6.88 -7.70 5.42
C ARG A 57 -6.60 -6.24 5.05
N VAL A 58 -5.42 -5.99 4.55
CA VAL A 58 -4.97 -4.68 4.07
C VAL A 58 -4.42 -4.81 2.65
N PRO A 59 -4.36 -3.73 1.87
CA PRO A 59 -3.74 -3.75 0.55
C PRO A 59 -2.32 -4.33 0.59
N ILE A 60 -1.99 -5.10 -0.44
CA ILE A 60 -0.66 -5.69 -0.60
C ILE A 60 0.12 -4.87 -1.61
N VAL A 61 1.31 -4.47 -1.22
CA VAL A 61 2.30 -3.80 -2.07
C VAL A 61 3.48 -4.76 -2.20
N ASP A 62 3.80 -5.17 -3.42
CA ASP A 62 4.89 -6.09 -3.69
C ASP A 62 5.89 -5.55 -4.73
N GLY A 63 6.90 -6.34 -5.05
CA GLY A 63 7.92 -6.03 -6.06
C GLY A 63 9.17 -5.39 -5.48
N ALA A 64 9.76 -4.46 -6.23
CA ALA A 64 11.01 -3.79 -5.87
C ALA A 64 10.79 -2.66 -4.86
N ILE A 65 10.37 -3.01 -3.65
CA ILE A 65 10.07 -2.05 -2.58
C ILE A 65 11.37 -1.34 -2.18
N PRO A 66 11.45 0.01 -2.28
CA PRO A 66 12.67 0.76 -2.06
C PRO A 66 12.93 1.01 -0.57
N LEU A 67 12.96 -0.06 0.23
CA LEU A 67 13.26 -0.05 1.65
C LEU A 67 14.47 -0.92 1.93
N ASP A 68 15.50 -0.35 2.54
CA ASP A 68 16.66 -1.12 3.02
C ASP A 68 16.44 -1.57 4.46
N ILE A 69 15.62 -2.59 4.61
CA ILE A 69 15.23 -3.15 5.90
C ILE A 69 15.48 -4.66 5.97
N SER A 70 15.85 -5.14 7.16
CA SER A 70 15.97 -6.56 7.44
C SER A 70 14.60 -7.20 7.70
N ARG A 71 14.54 -8.54 7.64
CA ARG A 71 13.32 -9.31 7.88
C ARG A 71 12.62 -8.97 9.20
N ASP A 72 13.38 -8.74 10.24
CA ASP A 72 12.87 -8.46 11.59
C ASP A 72 12.82 -6.96 11.92
N TYR A 73 12.89 -6.10 10.88
CA TYR A 73 12.91 -4.66 11.06
C TYR A 73 11.67 -4.14 11.79
N LYS A 74 11.92 -3.22 12.72
CA LYS A 74 10.90 -2.48 13.47
C LYS A 74 11.34 -1.03 13.59
N GLY A 75 10.54 -0.13 13.08
CA GLY A 75 10.84 1.30 13.15
C GLY A 75 10.25 2.11 12.02
N LEU A 76 10.57 3.38 12.01
CA LEU A 76 10.29 4.28 10.90
C LEU A 76 11.32 4.07 9.78
N PRO A 77 10.99 4.38 8.50
CA PRO A 77 11.95 4.34 7.41
C PRO A 77 13.23 5.13 7.73
N LYS A 78 14.38 4.59 7.32
CA LYS A 78 15.70 5.10 7.73
C LYS A 78 16.12 6.40 7.05
N THR A 79 15.77 6.53 5.76
CA THR A 79 16.17 7.67 4.93
C THR A 79 14.99 8.60 4.63
N LYS A 80 15.29 9.84 4.25
CA LYS A 80 14.24 10.79 3.79
C LYS A 80 13.49 10.27 2.57
N TYR A 81 14.20 9.58 1.66
CA TYR A 81 13.59 8.97 0.48
C TYR A 81 12.61 7.85 0.85
N GLU A 82 13.05 6.90 1.67
CA GLU A 82 12.19 5.81 2.14
C GLU A 82 10.96 6.33 2.89
N LYS A 83 11.15 7.35 3.74
CA LYS A 83 10.06 8.00 4.47
C LYS A 83 9.03 8.60 3.52
N ALA A 84 9.47 9.43 2.58
CA ALA A 84 8.58 10.05 1.59
C ALA A 84 7.86 9.00 0.73
N TRP A 85 8.55 7.89 0.37
CA TRP A 85 7.94 6.82 -0.38
C TRP A 85 6.86 6.08 0.43
N VAL A 86 7.12 5.75 1.69
CA VAL A 86 6.14 5.11 2.58
C VAL A 86 4.95 6.03 2.82
N GLU A 87 5.17 7.32 3.08
CA GLU A 87 4.10 8.32 3.21
C GLU A 87 3.23 8.36 1.94
N GLY A 88 3.84 8.39 0.75
CA GLY A 88 3.11 8.33 -0.51
C GLY A 88 2.27 7.04 -0.68
N ILE A 89 2.77 5.89 -0.23
CA ILE A 89 2.00 4.64 -0.22
C ILE A 89 0.84 4.71 0.78
N LEU A 90 1.04 5.28 1.96
CA LEU A 90 -0.02 5.44 2.95
C LEU A 90 -1.13 6.36 2.44
N ASP A 91 -0.78 7.49 1.83
CA ASP A 91 -1.72 8.42 1.18
C ASP A 91 -2.50 7.72 0.07
N PHE A 92 -1.81 6.88 -0.71
CA PHE A 92 -2.45 6.09 -1.76
C PHE A 92 -3.46 5.07 -1.20
N VAL A 93 -3.07 4.32 -0.20
CA VAL A 93 -3.95 3.35 0.48
C VAL A 93 -5.13 4.06 1.13
N GLN A 94 -4.92 5.22 1.74
CA GLN A 94 -5.98 6.04 2.29
C GLN A 94 -6.96 6.48 1.18
N TYR A 95 -6.43 7.01 0.08
CA TYR A 95 -7.24 7.40 -1.07
C TYR A 95 -8.12 6.25 -1.60
N LEU A 96 -7.55 5.04 -1.73
CA LEU A 96 -8.30 3.85 -2.13
C LEU A 96 -9.42 3.51 -1.13
N ASN A 97 -9.13 3.57 0.18
CA ASN A 97 -10.08 3.22 1.23
C ASN A 97 -11.25 4.23 1.33
N GLU A 98 -10.99 5.50 1.11
CA GLU A 98 -11.98 6.57 1.12
C GLU A 98 -12.87 6.55 -0.14
N ASN A 99 -12.35 6.02 -1.25
CA ASN A 99 -13.08 5.95 -2.51
C ASN A 99 -13.72 4.58 -2.69
N ARG A 100 -15.04 4.50 -2.45
CA ARG A 100 -15.80 3.24 -2.53
C ARG A 100 -15.66 2.52 -3.88
N LYS A 101 -15.48 3.25 -4.97
CA LYS A 101 -15.32 2.69 -6.32
C LYS A 101 -14.01 1.92 -6.46
N TRP A 102 -12.93 2.41 -5.83
CA TRP A 102 -11.58 1.88 -5.99
C TRP A 102 -11.14 0.89 -4.90
N ARG A 103 -11.79 0.96 -3.72
CA ARG A 103 -11.49 0.09 -2.57
C ARG A 103 -11.42 -1.38 -2.94
N ASP A 104 -12.39 -1.84 -3.72
CA ASP A 104 -12.51 -3.25 -4.10
C ASP A 104 -12.02 -3.52 -5.53
N ALA A 105 -11.72 -2.49 -6.30
CA ALA A 105 -11.30 -2.61 -7.69
C ALA A 105 -9.81 -2.92 -7.85
N VAL A 106 -8.97 -2.54 -6.90
CA VAL A 106 -7.53 -2.80 -6.93
C VAL A 106 -7.24 -4.14 -6.26
N ALA A 107 -6.65 -5.08 -7.00
CA ALA A 107 -6.25 -6.39 -6.47
C ALA A 107 -4.85 -6.35 -5.87
N GLN A 108 -3.92 -5.65 -6.52
CA GLN A 108 -2.50 -5.64 -6.18
C GLN A 108 -1.86 -4.30 -6.58
N ILE A 109 -0.91 -3.87 -5.79
CA ILE A 109 -0.04 -2.72 -6.07
C ILE A 109 1.38 -3.27 -6.24
N HIS A 110 1.90 -3.22 -7.46
CA HIS A 110 3.24 -3.69 -7.76
C HIS A 110 4.22 -2.52 -7.88
N VAL A 111 5.41 -2.67 -7.32
CA VAL A 111 6.49 -1.66 -7.35
C VAL A 111 7.56 -2.11 -8.33
N GLU A 112 7.82 -1.31 -9.35
CA GLU A 112 8.92 -1.52 -10.30
C GLU A 112 10.27 -1.07 -9.72
N GLY A 113 11.38 -1.48 -10.35
CA GLY A 113 12.74 -1.21 -9.85
C GLY A 113 13.11 0.26 -9.66
N ASN A 114 12.33 1.17 -10.23
CA ASN A 114 12.47 2.63 -10.07
C ASN A 114 11.58 3.22 -8.97
N GLY A 115 10.86 2.39 -8.22
CA GLY A 115 9.89 2.79 -7.20
C GLY A 115 8.53 3.25 -7.76
N HIS A 116 8.29 3.09 -9.05
CA HIS A 116 7.02 3.40 -9.70
C HIS A 116 5.97 2.34 -9.40
N LEU A 117 4.73 2.77 -9.31
CA LEU A 117 3.60 1.89 -9.00
C LEU A 117 2.90 1.44 -10.27
N VAL A 118 2.57 0.16 -10.29
CA VAL A 118 1.67 -0.47 -11.25
C VAL A 118 0.51 -1.07 -10.49
N ILE A 119 -0.71 -0.72 -10.87
CA ILE A 119 -1.93 -1.27 -10.30
C ILE A 119 -2.42 -2.41 -11.16
N VAL A 120 -2.75 -3.52 -10.51
CA VAL A 120 -3.45 -4.63 -11.11
C VAL A 120 -4.90 -4.57 -10.66
N PRO A 121 -5.86 -4.32 -11.54
CA PRO A 121 -7.27 -4.34 -11.19
C PRO A 121 -7.74 -5.76 -10.88
N ARG A 122 -8.83 -5.89 -10.13
CA ARG A 122 -9.44 -7.19 -9.81
C ARG A 122 -10.14 -7.80 -11.04
N ASN A 123 -10.70 -6.94 -11.85
CA ASN A 123 -11.38 -7.31 -13.10
C ASN A 123 -10.68 -6.62 -14.26
N GLY A 124 -10.48 -7.32 -15.36
CA GLY A 124 -9.74 -6.82 -16.53
C GLY A 124 -8.36 -7.48 -16.65
N ARG A 125 -7.73 -7.30 -17.79
CA ARG A 125 -6.37 -7.82 -18.10
C ARG A 125 -5.32 -6.74 -18.12
N GLU A 126 -5.76 -5.50 -18.22
CA GLU A 126 -4.90 -4.33 -18.26
C GLU A 126 -4.23 -4.07 -16.92
N LYS A 127 -3.01 -3.57 -16.97
CA LYS A 127 -2.28 -3.05 -15.81
C LYS A 127 -2.13 -1.54 -15.97
N PHE A 128 -2.37 -0.79 -14.89
CA PHE A 128 -2.23 0.65 -14.91
C PHE A 128 -0.89 1.09 -14.35
N GLU A 129 -0.04 1.66 -15.22
CA GLU A 129 1.22 2.28 -14.81
C GLU A 129 0.92 3.66 -14.23
N ILE A 130 1.01 3.77 -12.90
CA ILE A 130 0.69 4.98 -12.12
C ILE A 130 1.91 5.91 -12.00
N GLY A 131 3.12 5.32 -12.06
CA GLY A 131 4.34 6.05 -11.80
C GLY A 131 4.55 6.32 -10.32
N ARG A 132 5.01 7.51 -9.94
CA ARG A 132 5.27 7.88 -8.55
C ARG A 132 4.01 7.83 -7.70
N PRO A 133 4.13 7.57 -6.38
CA PRO A 133 3.00 7.56 -5.45
C PRO A 133 2.55 8.99 -5.08
N ASP A 134 2.06 9.72 -6.06
CA ASP A 134 1.57 11.10 -5.95
C ASP A 134 0.38 11.35 -6.88
N GLU A 135 -0.29 12.51 -6.73
CA GLU A 135 -1.37 13.02 -7.59
C GLU A 135 -2.47 12.00 -7.94
N PHE A 136 -2.81 11.11 -7.02
CA PHE A 136 -3.72 9.98 -7.26
C PHE A 136 -5.06 10.38 -7.87
N LYS A 137 -5.65 11.51 -7.44
CA LYS A 137 -6.94 11.98 -7.99
C LYS A 137 -6.89 12.18 -9.50
N LYS A 138 -5.82 12.82 -9.99
CA LYS A 138 -5.65 13.05 -11.44
C LYS A 138 -5.43 11.73 -12.20
N LYS A 139 -4.59 10.85 -11.65
CA LYS A 139 -4.27 9.56 -12.28
C LYS A 139 -5.49 8.64 -12.33
N PHE A 140 -6.27 8.58 -11.26
CA PHE A 140 -7.49 7.80 -11.23
C PHE A 140 -8.61 8.38 -12.10
N ALA A 141 -8.69 9.70 -12.25
CA ALA A 141 -9.59 10.32 -13.24
C ALA A 141 -9.26 9.85 -14.66
N LYS A 142 -7.96 9.73 -15.02
CA LYS A 142 -7.57 9.17 -16.33
C LYS A 142 -7.94 7.68 -16.49
N ILE A 143 -7.86 6.89 -15.40
CA ILE A 143 -8.34 5.50 -15.44
C ILE A 143 -9.87 5.47 -15.69
N GLU A 144 -10.63 6.40 -15.10
CA GLU A 144 -12.05 6.53 -15.39
C GLU A 144 -12.31 6.92 -16.84
N ASP A 145 -11.54 7.85 -17.39
CA ASP A 145 -11.61 8.26 -18.79
C ASP A 145 -11.24 7.10 -19.73
N TYR A 146 -10.26 6.27 -19.38
CA TYR A 146 -9.93 5.05 -20.11
C TYR A 146 -11.15 4.11 -20.23
N TYR A 147 -11.81 3.82 -19.12
CA TYR A 147 -12.99 2.96 -19.12
C TYR A 147 -14.19 3.59 -19.80
N LYS A 148 -14.34 4.91 -19.71
CA LYS A 148 -15.47 5.65 -20.27
C LYS A 148 -15.37 5.88 -21.77
N PHE A 149 -14.18 6.15 -22.29
CA PHE A 149 -14.00 6.59 -23.67
C PHE A 149 -13.22 5.58 -24.54
N ILE A 150 -12.20 4.92 -23.99
CA ILE A 150 -11.33 4.05 -24.79
C ILE A 150 -11.89 2.62 -24.88
N VAL A 151 -12.31 2.06 -23.77
CA VAL A 151 -12.85 0.70 -23.73
C VAL A 151 -14.08 0.51 -24.62
N PRO A 152 -15.07 1.40 -24.66
CA PRO A 152 -16.24 1.25 -25.56
C PRO A 152 -15.87 1.26 -27.04
N GLU A 153 -14.83 1.99 -27.42
CA GLU A 153 -14.42 2.09 -28.84
C GLU A 153 -13.49 0.95 -29.27
N LYS A 154 -12.60 0.52 -28.40
CA LYS A 154 -11.52 -0.42 -28.73
C LYS A 154 -11.76 -1.85 -28.22
N GLY A 155 -12.66 -2.04 -27.26
CA GLY A 155 -12.91 -3.29 -26.56
C GLY A 155 -12.10 -3.42 -25.26
N ALA A 156 -12.64 -4.19 -24.32
CA ALA A 156 -12.07 -4.37 -22.98
C ALA A 156 -10.67 -5.02 -22.98
N ASP A 157 -10.40 -5.89 -23.95
CA ASP A 157 -9.13 -6.64 -24.05
C ASP A 157 -8.14 -6.03 -25.06
N ALA A 158 -8.39 -4.80 -25.53
CA ALA A 158 -7.56 -4.17 -26.57
C ALA A 158 -6.13 -3.86 -26.12
N TYR A 159 -5.96 -3.60 -24.83
CA TYR A 159 -4.67 -3.18 -24.25
C TYR A 159 -4.35 -3.95 -22.98
N THR A 160 -3.07 -4.28 -22.80
CA THR A 160 -2.57 -4.96 -21.59
C THR A 160 -1.88 -4.00 -20.63
N LYS A 161 -1.43 -2.84 -21.11
CA LYS A 161 -0.79 -1.79 -20.31
C LYS A 161 -1.38 -0.43 -20.62
N VAL A 162 -1.74 0.30 -19.59
CA VAL A 162 -2.32 1.63 -19.67
C VAL A 162 -1.53 2.56 -18.76
N ASN A 163 -0.73 3.44 -19.35
CA ASN A 163 0.08 4.37 -18.60
C ASN A 163 -0.69 5.69 -18.40
N VAL A 164 -0.92 6.04 -17.15
CA VAL A 164 -1.62 7.27 -16.72
C VAL A 164 -0.69 8.23 -15.95
N SER A 165 0.62 7.92 -15.89
CA SER A 165 1.60 8.74 -15.18
C SER A 165 1.92 10.06 -15.88
N PHE A 166 1.80 10.12 -17.21
CA PHE A 166 2.10 11.31 -17.98
C PHE A 166 0.99 12.35 -17.85
N ASP A 167 1.34 13.61 -17.77
CA ASP A 167 0.35 14.69 -17.68
C ASP A 167 -0.42 14.84 -18.98
N GLY A 168 -1.74 15.07 -18.89
CA GLY A 168 -2.62 15.33 -20.02
C GLY A 168 -2.86 14.18 -21.02
N GLN A 169 -2.31 12.96 -20.80
CA GLN A 169 -2.43 11.85 -21.75
C GLN A 169 -2.57 10.48 -21.11
N ILE A 170 -3.15 9.55 -21.87
CA ILE A 170 -3.25 8.11 -21.56
C ILE A 170 -2.53 7.35 -22.67
N VAL A 171 -1.50 6.59 -22.33
CA VAL A 171 -0.72 5.80 -23.29
C VAL A 171 -1.07 4.33 -23.14
N CYS A 172 -1.69 3.75 -24.18
CA CYS A 172 -2.12 2.36 -24.18
C CYS A 172 -1.20 1.48 -25.04
N ARG A 173 -0.88 0.29 -24.56
CA ARG A 173 -0.04 -0.72 -25.25
C ARG A 173 -0.71 -2.09 -25.22
N LYS A 174 -0.53 -2.85 -26.30
CA LYS A 174 -0.93 -4.26 -26.42
C LYS A 174 -0.01 -5.17 -25.66
#